data_c465d86ba3d2f58b36ac4dd9d3d4a151
#
_entry.id   c465d86ba3d2f58b36ac4dd9d3d4a151
#
_cell.length_a   1.000
_cell.length_b   1.000
_cell.length_c   1.000
_cell.angle_alpha   90.00
_cell.angle_beta   90.00
_cell.angle_gamma   90.00
#
_symmetry.space_group_name_H-M   'P 1'
#
loop_
_entity.id
_entity.type
_entity.pdbx_description
1 polymer ?
#
loop_
_entity_poly.entity_id
_entity_poly.type
_entity_poly.pdbx_seq_one_letter_code
_entity_poly.pdbx_strand_id
1 'polypeptide(L)'
;HPGSASPATTTLPNMNLAAWEALAEAGDVINGNYAPADGATLGPKKIIGNLTLGNGVDVTVTGVIWVLGNITTKQTSSLTVDPVFGANSTWIIADDPADQATKGKITIENGTTISGSGHLQSHLWFISTNTSTDEASPAITVDNTAYGAIFSAHNGVVRLKNNANVKAVTGKRLYLDQNAEVNYETSEFIDSNFSGSPSGSWGIKSETWQEIP
;
A
#
# COMPACT_ATOMS: atom_id res chain seq x y z
N HIS A 1 -3.02 -29.46 -31.63
CA HIS A 1 -2.63 -28.49 -30.63
C HIS A 1 -2.19 -29.25 -29.37
N PRO A 2 -0.95 -29.08 -28.87
CA PRO A 2 -0.60 -29.54 -27.53
C PRO A 2 -1.48 -28.74 -26.53
N GLY A 3 -2.13 -29.44 -25.63
CA GLY A 3 -3.07 -28.86 -24.69
C GLY A 3 -2.41 -27.72 -23.87
N SER A 4 -3.08 -26.59 -23.76
CA SER A 4 -2.64 -25.50 -22.90
C SER A 4 -2.61 -26.02 -21.45
N ALA A 5 -1.43 -26.11 -20.85
CA ALA A 5 -1.33 -26.34 -19.44
C ALA A 5 -2.01 -25.17 -18.72
N SER A 6 -2.95 -25.48 -17.82
CA SER A 6 -3.47 -24.43 -16.92
C SER A 6 -2.30 -23.80 -16.20
N PRO A 7 -2.22 -22.47 -16.13
CA PRO A 7 -1.16 -21.83 -15.37
C PRO A 7 -1.20 -22.32 -13.93
N ALA A 8 -0.03 -22.70 -13.40
CA ALA A 8 0.09 -23.11 -12.00
C ALA A 8 -0.41 -21.94 -11.13
N THR A 9 -1.34 -22.24 -10.23
CA THR A 9 -1.77 -21.26 -9.21
C THR A 9 -0.60 -21.03 -8.26
N THR A 10 0.09 -19.92 -8.42
CA THR A 10 1.12 -19.49 -7.46
C THR A 10 0.41 -18.85 -6.27
N THR A 11 0.50 -19.49 -5.12
CA THR A 11 0.04 -18.88 -3.86
C THR A 11 1.00 -17.75 -3.51
N LEU A 12 0.47 -16.53 -3.42
CA LEU A 12 1.24 -15.40 -2.92
C LEU A 12 1.59 -15.63 -1.45
N PRO A 13 2.80 -15.20 -1.01
CA PRO A 13 3.20 -15.33 0.39
C PRO A 13 2.23 -14.61 1.31
N ASN A 14 1.92 -15.22 2.47
CA ASN A 14 1.12 -14.55 3.49
C ASN A 14 1.92 -13.40 4.10
N MET A 15 1.38 -12.19 4.03
CA MET A 15 1.90 -11.04 4.77
C MET A 15 1.58 -11.22 6.26
N ASN A 16 2.54 -10.87 7.13
CA ASN A 16 2.34 -10.97 8.58
C ASN A 16 1.60 -9.73 9.11
N LEU A 17 0.36 -9.52 8.63
CA LEU A 17 -0.46 -8.36 8.98
C LEU A 17 -0.64 -8.23 10.49
N ALA A 18 -0.92 -9.33 11.19
CA ALA A 18 -1.17 -9.32 12.63
C ALA A 18 0.00 -8.74 13.45
N ALA A 19 1.25 -8.98 13.02
CA ALA A 19 2.41 -8.41 13.69
C ALA A 19 2.50 -6.88 13.47
N TRP A 20 2.19 -6.41 12.28
CA TRP A 20 2.20 -4.98 11.97
C TRP A 20 1.04 -4.23 12.62
N GLU A 21 -0.14 -4.83 12.67
CA GLU A 21 -1.30 -4.30 13.38
C GLU A 21 -1.03 -4.17 14.88
N ALA A 22 -0.38 -5.19 15.49
CA ALA A 22 0.03 -5.13 16.88
C ALA A 22 1.04 -3.99 17.15
N LEU A 23 1.96 -3.72 16.22
CA LEU A 23 2.89 -2.57 16.32
C LEU A 23 2.13 -1.24 16.25
N ALA A 24 1.15 -1.11 15.37
CA ALA A 24 0.32 0.08 15.27
C ALA A 24 -0.49 0.31 16.55
N GLU A 25 -1.10 -0.74 17.10
CA GLU A 25 -1.91 -0.69 18.32
C GLU A 25 -1.08 -0.38 19.57
N ALA A 26 0.17 -0.87 19.63
CA ALA A 26 1.10 -0.59 20.73
C ALA A 26 1.56 0.88 20.79
N GLY A 27 1.44 1.63 19.69
CA GLY A 27 1.81 3.04 19.64
C GLY A 27 0.75 3.93 20.28
N ASP A 28 -0.38 4.08 19.63
CA ASP A 28 -1.49 4.90 20.10
C ASP A 28 -2.80 4.46 19.42
N VAL A 29 -3.94 4.70 20.07
CA VAL A 29 -5.26 4.33 19.55
C VAL A 29 -6.17 5.54 19.47
N ILE A 30 -6.62 5.86 18.25
CA ILE A 30 -7.63 6.89 18.01
C ILE A 30 -9.01 6.24 17.84
N ASN A 31 -9.96 6.65 18.66
CA ASN A 31 -11.35 6.23 18.53
C ASN A 31 -12.11 7.20 17.62
N GLY A 32 -12.60 6.70 16.49
CA GLY A 32 -13.32 7.46 15.49
C GLY A 32 -12.48 7.85 14.28
N ASN A 33 -13.09 8.65 13.40
CA ASN A 33 -12.42 9.14 12.19
C ASN A 33 -11.27 10.09 12.55
N TYR A 34 -10.21 10.03 11.78
CA TYR A 34 -9.03 10.87 11.98
C TYR A 34 -8.65 11.63 10.71
N ALA A 35 -8.39 12.91 10.88
CA ALA A 35 -7.85 13.78 9.85
C ALA A 35 -6.63 14.52 10.43
N PRO A 36 -5.40 14.16 10.04
CA PRO A 36 -4.20 14.85 10.51
C PRO A 36 -4.19 16.31 10.03
N ALA A 37 -3.63 17.19 10.84
CA ALA A 37 -3.32 18.55 10.42
C ALA A 37 -2.15 18.55 9.44
N ASP A 38 -2.00 19.66 8.71
CA ASP A 38 -0.82 19.87 7.86
C ASP A 38 0.46 19.90 8.68
N GLY A 39 1.52 19.24 8.17
CA GLY A 39 2.80 19.06 8.85
C GLY A 39 2.79 18.04 10.00
N ALA A 40 1.70 17.30 10.20
CA ALA A 40 1.62 16.32 11.28
C ALA A 40 2.55 15.12 11.07
N THR A 41 2.97 14.52 12.19
CA THR A 41 3.59 13.18 12.21
C THR A 41 2.52 12.13 12.50
N LEU A 42 2.62 10.96 11.86
CA LEU A 42 1.63 9.89 11.98
C LEU A 42 2.29 8.52 12.09
N GLY A 43 2.01 7.82 13.19
CA GLY A 43 2.44 6.45 13.47
C GLY A 43 3.52 6.32 14.58
N PRO A 44 3.70 5.12 15.16
CA PRO A 44 2.79 3.99 15.01
C PRO A 44 1.42 4.29 15.62
N LYS A 45 0.34 3.85 14.97
CA LYS A 45 -1.03 4.25 15.38
C LYS A 45 -2.12 3.33 14.83
N LYS A 46 -3.10 3.00 15.71
CA LYS A 46 -4.37 2.36 15.32
C LYS A 46 -5.48 3.41 15.26
N ILE A 47 -6.27 3.39 14.19
CA ILE A 47 -7.41 4.29 13.99
C ILE A 47 -8.70 3.46 13.88
N ILE A 48 -9.57 3.59 14.87
CA ILE A 48 -10.89 2.91 14.89
C ILE A 48 -11.91 3.78 14.16
N GLY A 49 -11.78 3.88 12.86
CA GLY A 49 -12.55 4.76 11.97
C GLY A 49 -11.82 4.96 10.65
N ASN A 50 -12.18 6.01 9.91
CA ASN A 50 -11.55 6.36 8.65
C ASN A 50 -10.34 7.28 8.88
N LEU A 51 -9.33 7.15 8.01
CA LEU A 51 -8.23 8.10 7.88
C LEU A 51 -8.45 8.95 6.64
N THR A 52 -8.48 10.28 6.80
CA THR A 52 -8.62 11.21 5.66
C THR A 52 -7.57 12.31 5.74
N LEU A 53 -6.68 12.36 4.77
CA LEU A 53 -5.79 13.50 4.57
C LEU A 53 -6.56 14.57 3.78
N GLY A 54 -6.56 15.81 4.27
CA GLY A 54 -7.17 16.96 3.59
C GLY A 54 -6.42 17.35 2.31
N ASN A 55 -7.00 18.26 1.53
CA ASN A 55 -6.33 18.81 0.34
C ASN A 55 -5.04 19.53 0.74
N GLY A 56 -3.94 19.23 0.07
CA GLY A 56 -2.64 19.86 0.32
C GLY A 56 -2.04 19.60 1.70
N VAL A 57 -2.53 18.58 2.42
CA VAL A 57 -1.99 18.22 3.74
C VAL A 57 -0.74 17.35 3.58
N ASP A 58 0.35 17.76 4.20
CA ASP A 58 1.61 17.05 4.27
C ASP A 58 1.70 16.27 5.58
N VAL A 59 2.04 14.98 5.50
CA VAL A 59 2.18 14.09 6.66
C VAL A 59 3.51 13.34 6.62
N THR A 60 4.25 13.37 7.73
CA THR A 60 5.42 12.51 7.92
C THR A 60 5.01 11.22 8.63
N VAL A 61 5.27 10.08 7.99
CA VAL A 61 4.93 8.76 8.51
C VAL A 61 6.08 8.24 9.38
N THR A 62 5.82 8.10 10.68
CA THR A 62 6.81 7.73 11.71
C THR A 62 6.64 6.30 12.22
N GLY A 63 5.80 5.49 11.60
CA GLY A 63 5.57 4.09 11.99
C GLY A 63 4.40 3.47 11.26
N VAL A 64 4.10 2.24 11.63
CA VAL A 64 2.97 1.50 11.06
C VAL A 64 1.64 2.15 11.44
N ILE A 65 0.73 2.26 10.49
CA ILE A 65 -0.62 2.79 10.71
C ILE A 65 -1.62 1.69 10.37
N TRP A 66 -2.54 1.40 11.29
CA TRP A 66 -3.65 0.47 11.09
C TRP A 66 -4.99 1.20 11.18
N VAL A 67 -5.78 1.13 10.12
CA VAL A 67 -7.07 1.80 9.97
C VAL A 67 -8.18 0.76 9.83
N LEU A 68 -9.14 0.74 10.77
CA LEU A 68 -10.28 -0.17 10.71
C LEU A 68 -11.36 0.29 9.72
N GLY A 69 -11.26 1.50 9.18
CA GLY A 69 -12.15 2.03 8.17
C GLY A 69 -11.49 2.11 6.79
N ASN A 70 -11.85 3.15 6.07
CA ASN A 70 -11.29 3.46 4.76
C ASN A 70 -10.18 4.52 4.88
N ILE A 71 -9.28 4.53 3.93
CA ILE A 71 -8.22 5.54 3.80
C ILE A 71 -8.50 6.38 2.57
N THR A 72 -8.47 7.70 2.72
CA THR A 72 -8.58 8.63 1.61
C THR A 72 -7.51 9.71 1.74
N THR A 73 -6.68 9.87 0.72
CA THR A 73 -5.84 11.05 0.57
C THR A 73 -6.53 12.00 -0.40
N LYS A 74 -6.70 13.26 -0.01
CA LYS A 74 -7.28 14.27 -0.88
C LYS A 74 -6.23 14.86 -1.81
N GLN A 75 -6.71 15.62 -2.80
CA GLN A 75 -5.87 16.18 -3.87
C GLN A 75 -4.64 16.92 -3.32
N THR A 76 -3.50 16.74 -3.99
CA THR A 76 -2.23 17.42 -3.70
C THR A 76 -1.68 17.20 -2.28
N SER A 77 -2.20 16.23 -1.53
CA SER A 77 -1.62 15.85 -0.25
C SER A 77 -0.30 15.08 -0.42
N SER A 78 0.51 15.02 0.62
CA SER A 78 1.72 14.21 0.59
C SER A 78 1.87 13.33 1.84
N LEU A 79 2.48 12.15 1.62
CA LEU A 79 2.93 11.24 2.67
C LEU A 79 4.39 10.91 2.44
N THR A 80 5.21 11.21 3.43
CA THR A 80 6.65 10.93 3.37
C THR A 80 7.06 10.10 4.58
N VAL A 81 7.79 9.02 4.36
CA VAL A 81 8.37 8.24 5.47
C VAL A 81 9.44 9.09 6.15
N ASP A 82 9.46 9.10 7.49
CA ASP A 82 10.46 9.84 8.26
C ASP A 82 11.89 9.43 7.84
N PRO A 83 12.79 10.39 7.58
CA PRO A 83 14.18 10.13 7.21
C PRO A 83 14.93 9.22 8.18
N VAL A 84 14.53 9.16 9.46
CA VAL A 84 15.13 8.28 10.48
C VAL A 84 15.01 6.79 10.11
N PHE A 85 14.08 6.42 9.24
CA PHE A 85 13.93 5.04 8.75
C PHE A 85 15.11 4.59 7.86
N GLY A 86 15.89 5.52 7.28
CA GLY A 86 16.97 5.15 6.37
C GLY A 86 16.46 4.26 5.24
N ALA A 87 17.03 3.06 5.08
CA ALA A 87 16.61 2.08 4.08
C ALA A 87 15.32 1.30 4.42
N ASN A 88 14.80 1.46 5.64
CA ASN A 88 13.62 0.72 6.05
C ASN A 88 12.34 1.31 5.45
N SER A 89 11.37 0.43 5.22
CA SER A 89 10.02 0.76 4.77
C SER A 89 9.03 0.74 5.94
N THR A 90 7.84 1.31 5.72
CA THR A 90 6.72 1.23 6.67
C THR A 90 5.39 1.04 5.93
N TRP A 91 4.31 0.81 6.68
CA TRP A 91 3.01 0.41 6.11
C TRP A 91 1.87 1.25 6.63
N ILE A 92 0.89 1.47 5.75
CA ILE A 92 -0.45 1.93 6.09
C ILE A 92 -1.42 0.82 5.70
N ILE A 93 -2.09 0.24 6.69
CA ILE A 93 -2.94 -0.93 6.55
C ILE A 93 -4.39 -0.50 6.73
N ALA A 94 -5.23 -0.77 5.73
CA ALA A 94 -6.67 -0.65 5.82
C ALA A 94 -7.26 -2.05 5.98
N ASP A 95 -7.56 -2.42 7.22
CA ASP A 95 -8.12 -3.72 7.58
C ASP A 95 -9.12 -3.58 8.72
N ASP A 96 -10.37 -3.96 8.45
CA ASP A 96 -11.34 -4.28 9.48
C ASP A 96 -11.63 -5.79 9.40
N PRO A 97 -11.03 -6.62 10.26
CA PRO A 97 -11.23 -8.06 10.22
C PRO A 97 -12.70 -8.50 10.35
N ALA A 98 -13.56 -7.64 10.90
CA ALA A 98 -15.00 -7.91 11.04
C ALA A 98 -15.80 -7.56 9.79
N ASP A 99 -15.26 -6.70 8.89
CA ASP A 99 -16.01 -6.20 7.72
C ASP A 99 -15.10 -5.86 6.52
N GLN A 100 -14.40 -6.85 5.99
CA GLN A 100 -13.54 -6.69 4.80
C GLN A 100 -14.34 -6.52 3.49
N ALA A 101 -15.66 -6.72 3.51
CA ALA A 101 -16.48 -6.55 2.33
C ALA A 101 -16.78 -5.07 2.03
N THR A 102 -16.98 -4.26 3.06
CA THR A 102 -17.38 -2.84 2.91
C THR A 102 -16.30 -1.85 3.32
N LYS A 103 -15.42 -2.23 4.24
CA LYS A 103 -14.31 -1.42 4.77
C LYS A 103 -12.95 -1.85 4.24
N GLY A 104 -11.93 -1.13 4.64
CA GLY A 104 -10.55 -1.41 4.21
C GLY A 104 -10.24 -0.88 2.80
N LYS A 105 -11.06 0.00 2.22
CA LYS A 105 -10.79 0.62 0.92
C LYS A 105 -9.78 1.75 1.05
N ILE A 106 -8.95 1.89 0.00
CA ILE A 106 -7.94 2.94 -0.10
C ILE A 106 -8.18 3.75 -1.37
N THR A 107 -8.27 5.07 -1.22
CA THR A 107 -8.38 6.01 -2.35
C THR A 107 -7.27 7.04 -2.26
N ILE A 108 -6.41 7.06 -3.27
CA ILE A 108 -5.35 8.05 -3.44
C ILE A 108 -5.82 9.02 -4.53
N GLU A 109 -6.19 10.26 -4.15
CA GLU A 109 -6.71 11.25 -5.09
C GLU A 109 -5.60 11.95 -5.90
N ASN A 110 -6.02 12.72 -6.91
CA ASN A 110 -5.15 13.37 -7.89
C ASN A 110 -4.01 14.17 -7.27
N GLY A 111 -2.81 14.00 -7.82
CA GLY A 111 -1.63 14.77 -7.43
C GLY A 111 -1.10 14.44 -6.03
N THR A 112 -1.61 13.39 -5.38
CA THR A 112 -1.03 12.90 -4.12
C THR A 112 0.37 12.36 -4.36
N THR A 113 1.33 12.82 -3.57
CA THR A 113 2.72 12.37 -3.59
C THR A 113 2.99 11.43 -2.43
N ILE A 114 3.61 10.27 -2.72
CA ILE A 114 3.99 9.33 -1.69
C ILE A 114 5.48 9.01 -1.85
N SER A 115 6.24 9.20 -0.76
CA SER A 115 7.70 9.05 -0.79
C SER A 115 8.19 8.17 0.35
N GLY A 116 9.29 7.47 0.11
CA GLY A 116 10.09 6.83 1.15
C GLY A 116 10.83 7.85 2.01
N SER A 117 11.76 7.40 2.83
CA SER A 117 12.57 8.22 3.74
C SER A 117 13.61 9.12 3.05
N GLY A 118 13.70 9.05 1.72
CA GLY A 118 14.80 9.63 0.93
C GLY A 118 15.87 8.60 0.57
N HIS A 119 15.85 7.40 1.14
CA HIS A 119 16.69 6.29 0.73
C HIS A 119 16.02 5.49 -0.37
N LEU A 120 16.78 5.04 -1.38
CA LEU A 120 16.23 4.33 -2.56
C LEU A 120 15.43 3.07 -2.21
N GLN A 121 15.82 2.38 -1.15
CA GLN A 121 15.17 1.14 -0.69
C GLN A 121 14.01 1.37 0.27
N SER A 122 13.75 2.61 0.68
CA SER A 122 12.65 2.95 1.58
C SER A 122 11.38 3.24 0.81
N HIS A 123 10.31 2.55 1.15
CA HIS A 123 9.00 2.69 0.52
C HIS A 123 7.89 2.81 1.56
N LEU A 124 6.84 3.53 1.20
CA LEU A 124 5.57 3.49 1.90
C LEU A 124 4.65 2.50 1.20
N TRP A 125 4.18 1.51 1.95
CA TRP A 125 3.27 0.49 1.45
C TRP A 125 1.84 0.77 1.90
N PHE A 126 0.91 0.60 0.99
CA PHE A 126 -0.51 0.62 1.26
C PHE A 126 -1.08 -0.78 1.10
N ILE A 127 -1.68 -1.31 2.16
CA ILE A 127 -2.24 -2.66 2.18
C ILE A 127 -3.74 -2.56 2.46
N SER A 128 -4.54 -3.12 1.57
CA SER A 128 -5.98 -3.24 1.72
C SER A 128 -6.37 -4.72 1.85
N THR A 129 -7.16 -5.04 2.84
CA THR A 129 -7.77 -6.37 2.96
C THR A 129 -9.18 -6.43 2.37
N ASN A 130 -9.70 -5.32 1.84
CA ASN A 130 -11.01 -5.29 1.21
C ASN A 130 -11.12 -6.33 0.09
N THR A 131 -12.23 -7.05 0.07
CA THR A 131 -12.45 -8.20 -0.82
C THR A 131 -13.18 -7.84 -2.11
N SER A 132 -13.43 -6.55 -2.38
CA SER A 132 -14.13 -6.12 -3.58
C SER A 132 -13.38 -6.52 -4.85
N THR A 133 -14.08 -7.22 -5.73
CA THR A 133 -13.61 -7.57 -7.08
C THR A 133 -14.30 -6.73 -8.17
N ASP A 134 -15.05 -5.71 -7.75
CA ASP A 134 -15.78 -4.78 -8.62
C ASP A 134 -14.86 -3.64 -9.07
N GLU A 135 -14.73 -3.47 -10.38
CA GLU A 135 -13.96 -2.39 -11.00
C GLU A 135 -14.53 -1.00 -10.69
N ALA A 136 -15.85 -0.89 -10.55
CA ALA A 136 -16.51 0.37 -10.22
C ALA A 136 -16.31 0.76 -8.75
N SER A 137 -15.96 -0.20 -7.88
CA SER A 137 -15.77 0.00 -6.44
C SER A 137 -14.57 -0.81 -5.93
N PRO A 138 -13.34 -0.55 -6.45
CA PRO A 138 -12.16 -1.36 -6.15
C PRO A 138 -11.75 -1.26 -4.68
N ALA A 139 -10.92 -2.20 -4.24
CA ALA A 139 -10.30 -2.18 -2.92
C ALA A 139 -9.28 -1.05 -2.80
N ILE A 140 -8.52 -0.81 -3.88
CA ILE A 140 -7.59 0.32 -3.98
C ILE A 140 -7.86 1.08 -5.28
N THR A 141 -8.01 2.39 -5.18
CA THR A 141 -8.04 3.32 -6.31
C THR A 141 -6.86 4.29 -6.20
N VAL A 142 -6.07 4.40 -7.26
CA VAL A 142 -5.03 5.42 -7.39
C VAL A 142 -5.43 6.32 -8.54
N ASP A 143 -5.77 7.58 -8.22
CA ASP A 143 -6.24 8.56 -9.20
C ASP A 143 -5.07 9.16 -10.01
N ASN A 144 -5.45 9.98 -10.98
CA ASN A 144 -4.55 10.57 -11.96
C ASN A 144 -3.39 11.33 -11.30
N THR A 145 -2.18 11.18 -11.88
CA THR A 145 -0.97 11.89 -11.41
C THR A 145 -0.57 11.62 -9.95
N ALA A 146 -1.17 10.65 -9.27
CA ALA A 146 -0.66 10.15 -8.01
C ALA A 146 0.53 9.21 -8.26
N TYR A 147 1.57 9.29 -7.42
CA TYR A 147 2.79 8.51 -7.65
C TYR A 147 3.53 8.11 -6.38
N GLY A 148 4.38 7.10 -6.50
CA GLY A 148 5.49 6.79 -5.60
C GLY A 148 5.32 5.60 -4.67
N ALA A 149 4.10 5.10 -4.39
CA ALA A 149 3.86 4.05 -3.41
C ALA A 149 3.90 2.62 -3.98
N ILE A 150 3.86 1.67 -3.05
CA ILE A 150 3.59 0.26 -3.31
C ILE A 150 2.19 -0.06 -2.80
N PHE A 151 1.38 -0.74 -3.61
CA PHE A 151 0.00 -1.07 -3.28
C PHE A 151 -0.24 -2.58 -3.27
N SER A 152 -0.98 -3.07 -2.26
CA SER A 152 -1.36 -4.47 -2.15
C SER A 152 -2.82 -4.61 -1.75
N ALA A 153 -3.61 -5.29 -2.61
CA ALA A 153 -4.97 -5.71 -2.32
C ALA A 153 -5.14 -7.19 -2.69
N HIS A 154 -4.53 -8.06 -1.89
CA HIS A 154 -4.43 -9.49 -2.18
C HIS A 154 -5.77 -10.15 -2.56
N ASN A 155 -6.86 -9.77 -1.90
CA ASN A 155 -8.19 -10.31 -2.11
C ASN A 155 -9.09 -9.43 -2.98
N GLY A 156 -8.63 -8.23 -3.34
CA GLY A 156 -9.43 -7.21 -4.01
C GLY A 156 -8.83 -6.72 -5.33
N VAL A 157 -9.54 -5.78 -5.92
CA VAL A 157 -9.14 -5.09 -7.16
C VAL A 157 -8.29 -3.88 -6.82
N VAL A 158 -7.19 -3.69 -7.57
CA VAL A 158 -6.46 -2.41 -7.63
C VAL A 158 -6.75 -1.76 -8.98
N ARG A 159 -7.17 -0.51 -8.97
CA ARG A 159 -7.38 0.31 -10.17
C ARG A 159 -6.42 1.49 -10.16
N LEU A 160 -5.55 1.54 -11.15
CA LEU A 160 -4.68 2.67 -11.45
C LEU A 160 -5.33 3.50 -12.55
N LYS A 161 -5.76 4.71 -12.22
CA LYS A 161 -6.39 5.62 -13.19
C LYS A 161 -5.34 6.34 -14.04
N ASN A 162 -5.83 7.13 -15.01
CA ASN A 162 -5.01 7.76 -16.03
C ASN A 162 -3.78 8.49 -15.45
N ASN A 163 -2.59 8.19 -15.99
CA ASN A 163 -1.31 8.77 -15.57
C ASN A 163 -0.91 8.48 -14.11
N ALA A 164 -1.57 7.55 -13.41
CA ALA A 164 -1.07 7.08 -12.12
C ALA A 164 0.26 6.35 -12.32
N ASN A 165 1.23 6.63 -11.46
CA ASN A 165 2.56 6.05 -11.54
C ASN A 165 2.97 5.47 -10.19
N VAL A 166 3.07 4.15 -10.08
CA VAL A 166 3.34 3.45 -8.85
C VAL A 166 4.60 2.60 -8.95
N LYS A 167 5.25 2.33 -7.80
CA LYS A 167 6.47 1.52 -7.76
C LYS A 167 6.19 0.02 -7.93
N ALA A 168 5.16 -0.48 -7.27
CA ALA A 168 4.73 -1.86 -7.42
C ALA A 168 3.26 -2.01 -7.03
N VAL A 169 2.62 -3.05 -7.55
CA VAL A 169 1.22 -3.34 -7.27
C VAL A 169 0.97 -4.85 -7.20
N THR A 170 0.20 -5.27 -6.23
CA THR A 170 -0.31 -6.64 -6.10
C THR A 170 -1.81 -6.59 -5.85
N GLY A 171 -2.56 -7.41 -6.57
CA GLY A 171 -4.01 -7.49 -6.41
C GLY A 171 -4.56 -8.78 -6.98
N LYS A 172 -5.77 -9.16 -6.57
CA LYS A 172 -6.51 -10.26 -7.20
C LYS A 172 -6.81 -9.96 -8.66
N ARG A 173 -7.05 -8.67 -8.97
CA ARG A 173 -7.17 -8.12 -10.32
C ARG A 173 -6.52 -6.75 -10.36
N LEU A 174 -5.96 -6.39 -11.48
CA LEU A 174 -5.38 -5.09 -11.75
C LEU A 174 -6.07 -4.48 -12.97
N TYR A 175 -6.58 -3.25 -12.81
CA TYR A 175 -7.06 -2.42 -13.90
C TYR A 175 -6.13 -1.23 -14.10
N LEU A 176 -5.63 -1.09 -15.31
CA LEU A 176 -4.78 0.03 -15.74
C LEU A 176 -5.58 0.86 -16.72
N ASP A 177 -5.93 2.08 -16.34
CA ASP A 177 -6.51 3.04 -17.26
C ASP A 177 -5.40 3.68 -18.12
N GLN A 178 -5.78 4.53 -19.06
CA GLN A 178 -4.86 5.10 -20.05
C GLN A 178 -3.62 5.76 -19.39
N ASN A 179 -2.42 5.40 -19.85
CA ASN A 179 -1.12 5.90 -19.38
C ASN A 179 -0.83 5.61 -17.89
N ALA A 180 -1.54 4.68 -17.26
CA ALA A 180 -1.15 4.23 -15.92
C ALA A 180 0.11 3.37 -16.03
N GLU A 181 1.06 3.56 -15.13
CA GLU A 181 2.37 2.91 -15.16
C GLU A 181 2.70 2.24 -13.82
N VAL A 182 3.36 1.10 -13.91
CA VAL A 182 4.00 0.43 -12.77
C VAL A 182 5.50 0.40 -13.02
N ASN A 183 6.24 1.24 -12.34
CA ASN A 183 7.68 1.42 -12.51
C ASN A 183 8.46 0.61 -11.48
N TYR A 184 8.58 -0.69 -11.73
CA TYR A 184 9.30 -1.60 -10.88
C TYR A 184 10.80 -1.59 -11.21
N GLU A 185 11.62 -1.13 -10.26
CA GLU A 185 13.08 -1.19 -10.37
C GLU A 185 13.64 -2.22 -9.39
N THR A 186 14.22 -3.30 -9.91
CA THR A 186 14.75 -4.41 -9.10
C THR A 186 15.79 -3.96 -8.08
N SER A 187 16.60 -2.95 -8.41
CA SER A 187 17.63 -2.41 -7.51
C SER A 187 17.06 -1.75 -6.25
N GLU A 188 15.81 -1.29 -6.29
CA GLU A 188 15.14 -0.69 -5.14
C GLU A 188 14.59 -1.74 -4.16
N PHE A 189 14.38 -2.99 -4.62
CA PHE A 189 13.69 -4.04 -3.85
C PHE A 189 14.58 -5.17 -3.35
N ILE A 190 15.81 -5.32 -3.88
CA ILE A 190 16.70 -6.45 -3.56
C ILE A 190 17.02 -6.55 -2.07
N ASP A 191 17.09 -5.41 -1.37
CA ASP A 191 17.46 -5.33 0.05
C ASP A 191 16.44 -4.55 0.89
N SER A 192 15.17 -4.41 0.44
CA SER A 192 14.16 -3.69 1.22
C SER A 192 13.94 -4.38 2.57
N ASN A 193 14.51 -3.79 3.63
CA ASN A 193 14.33 -4.22 4.99
C ASN A 193 13.02 -3.66 5.56
N PHE A 194 12.16 -4.54 6.02
CA PHE A 194 10.92 -4.18 6.68
C PHE A 194 11.17 -4.03 8.17
N SER A 195 11.02 -2.81 8.71
CA SER A 195 11.10 -2.60 10.16
C SER A 195 9.95 -3.36 10.84
N GLY A 196 10.29 -4.16 11.86
CA GLY A 196 9.31 -4.95 12.60
C GLY A 196 9.03 -6.35 12.05
N SER A 197 9.77 -6.82 11.05
CA SER A 197 9.71 -8.23 10.65
C SER A 197 10.60 -9.06 11.57
N PRO A 198 10.08 -10.10 12.24
CA PRO A 198 10.95 -11.08 12.87
C PRO A 198 11.71 -11.82 11.76
N SER A 199 13.00 -11.57 11.65
CA SER A 199 14.01 -12.25 10.83
C SER A 199 13.46 -13.05 9.62
N GLY A 200 13.25 -12.36 8.52
CA GLY A 200 12.91 -12.99 7.24
C GLY A 200 13.00 -11.95 6.13
N SER A 201 14.12 -11.95 5.40
CA SER A 201 14.25 -11.16 4.18
C SER A 201 13.40 -11.76 3.08
N TRP A 202 12.50 -10.98 2.50
CA TRP A 202 11.82 -11.32 1.26
C TRP A 202 12.70 -10.92 0.09
N GLY A 203 13.26 -11.88 -0.59
CA GLY A 203 13.98 -11.66 -1.86
C GLY A 203 13.20 -12.27 -3.01
N ILE A 204 13.03 -11.54 -4.10
CA ILE A 204 12.61 -12.13 -5.37
C ILE A 204 13.79 -12.98 -5.86
N LYS A 205 13.62 -14.31 -5.91
CA LYS A 205 14.60 -15.15 -6.58
C LYS A 205 14.57 -14.81 -8.06
N SER A 206 15.66 -14.29 -8.57
CA SER A 206 15.84 -13.88 -9.98
C SER A 206 15.70 -15.02 -11.01
N GLU A 207 15.51 -16.26 -10.56
CA GLU A 207 15.45 -17.45 -11.41
C GLU A 207 14.01 -17.97 -11.65
N THR A 208 12.97 -17.26 -11.19
CA THR A 208 11.59 -17.75 -11.30
C THR A 208 10.79 -17.18 -12.46
N TRP A 209 11.36 -16.31 -13.27
CA TRP A 209 10.73 -15.79 -14.47
C TRP A 209 11.30 -16.51 -15.71
N GLN A 210 10.54 -17.41 -16.30
CA GLN A 210 10.79 -17.90 -17.65
C GLN A 210 9.76 -17.26 -18.59
N GLU A 211 10.25 -16.53 -19.61
CA GLU A 211 9.44 -16.24 -20.78
C GLU A 211 9.11 -17.58 -21.46
N ILE A 212 7.84 -17.85 -21.63
CA ILE A 212 7.35 -18.98 -22.41
C ILE A 212 7.22 -18.46 -23.86
N PRO A 213 7.96 -19.03 -24.82
CA PRO A 213 7.87 -18.65 -26.22
C PRO A 213 6.52 -18.94 -26.87
#